data_5b17e0123e25a8b00b33682147b87682
#
_entry.id   5b17e0123e25a8b00b33682147b87682
#
_cell.length_a   1.000
_cell.length_b   1.000
_cell.length_c   1.000
_cell.angle_alpha   90.00
_cell.angle_beta   90.00
_cell.angle_gamma   90.00
#
_symmetry.space_group_name_H-M   'P 1'
#
loop_
_entity.id
_entity.type
_entity.pdbx_description
1 polymer ?
#
loop_
_entity_poly.entity_id
_entity_poly.type
_entity_poly.pdbx_seq_one_letter_code
_entity_poly.pdbx_strand_id
1 'polypeptide(L)'
;TVLLALATFMPLTAQNLVKGDYGYLYCHMSDKGEWTAYAVSRDGYNYQDINDGKPIFDPAEHARIEGGTRDAYITRTHNGKGYIMVTTDMCVAKSHKWDNYGIDLLKSDDLIHWTSVTFDYRKGMQNFCDAATAQSPYKDWSTINRVWAPQIFWDPDYRWQNGEKGGYMIYYSMLNRAEEKYDRMYYSYADKSFTKITTPKLLFDWGYATIDADINFLKSDGLYHMLIKKEGGKPGIYTATSKHLNHGWGEPVENDYVSFEGKKNC
;
A
#
# COMPACT_ATOMS: atom_id res chain seq x y z
N THR A 1 60.73 -6.57 6.26
CA THR A 1 59.96 -6.61 4.99
C THR A 1 58.48 -6.78 5.34
N VAL A 2 57.72 -5.68 5.28
CA VAL A 2 56.28 -5.68 5.53
C VAL A 2 55.60 -5.83 4.19
N LEU A 3 54.89 -6.94 3.97
CA LEU A 3 54.02 -7.10 2.80
C LEU A 3 52.73 -6.34 3.04
N LEU A 4 52.53 -5.24 2.33
CA LEU A 4 51.24 -4.58 2.22
C LEU A 4 50.38 -5.35 1.23
N ALA A 5 49.33 -6.03 1.73
CA ALA A 5 48.31 -6.60 0.85
C ALA A 5 47.40 -5.46 0.37
N LEU A 6 47.51 -5.08 -0.89
CA LEU A 6 46.52 -4.21 -1.55
C LEU A 6 45.23 -5.03 -1.73
N ALA A 7 44.23 -4.72 -0.92
CA ALA A 7 42.85 -5.16 -1.18
C ALA A 7 42.32 -4.33 -2.36
N THR A 8 42.25 -4.93 -3.53
CA THR A 8 41.57 -4.35 -4.69
C THR A 8 40.08 -4.37 -4.40
N PHE A 9 39.52 -3.23 -4.04
CA PHE A 9 38.06 -3.00 -4.09
C PHE A 9 37.65 -3.09 -5.57
N MET A 10 37.08 -4.22 -5.97
CA MET A 10 36.33 -4.25 -7.23
C MET A 10 35.04 -3.42 -6.99
N PRO A 11 34.79 -2.40 -7.83
CA PRO A 11 33.48 -1.78 -7.80
C PRO A 11 32.45 -2.86 -8.16
N LEU A 12 31.45 -3.08 -7.32
CA LEU A 12 30.24 -3.82 -7.72
C LEU A 12 29.64 -3.03 -8.89
N THR A 13 29.95 -3.44 -10.10
CA THR A 13 29.22 -2.98 -11.27
C THR A 13 27.81 -3.45 -11.12
N ALA A 14 26.87 -2.50 -11.06
CA ALA A 14 25.46 -2.81 -11.23
C ALA A 14 25.35 -3.75 -12.43
N GLN A 15 24.95 -5.01 -12.21
CA GLN A 15 24.79 -5.95 -13.29
C GLN A 15 23.73 -5.35 -14.22
N ASN A 16 24.15 -4.97 -15.43
CA ASN A 16 23.23 -4.57 -16.47
C ASN A 16 22.23 -5.71 -16.66
N LEU A 17 20.98 -5.51 -16.26
CA LEU A 17 19.92 -6.46 -16.55
C LEU A 17 19.88 -6.67 -18.06
N VAL A 18 20.14 -7.89 -18.50
CA VAL A 18 20.12 -8.24 -19.92
C VAL A 18 18.71 -8.03 -20.44
N LYS A 19 18.56 -7.30 -21.56
CA LYS A 19 17.28 -7.04 -22.19
C LYS A 19 16.56 -8.37 -22.47
N GLY A 20 15.39 -8.57 -21.83
CA GLY A 20 14.61 -9.80 -21.93
C GLY A 20 14.70 -10.71 -20.69
N ASP A 21 15.50 -10.39 -19.69
CA ASP A 21 15.45 -11.10 -18.41
C ASP A 21 14.11 -10.80 -17.73
N TYR A 22 13.33 -11.85 -17.49
CA TYR A 22 12.14 -11.77 -16.66
C TYR A 22 12.60 -11.70 -15.19
N GLY A 23 12.49 -10.53 -14.59
CA GLY A 23 12.88 -10.30 -13.20
C GLY A 23 11.66 -10.11 -12.31
N TYR A 24 11.85 -10.37 -11.04
CA TYR A 24 10.93 -10.01 -9.99
C TYR A 24 11.42 -8.73 -9.32
N LEU A 25 10.51 -7.79 -9.08
CA LEU A 25 10.77 -6.61 -8.26
C LEU A 25 10.12 -6.82 -6.89
N TYR A 26 10.91 -6.68 -5.85
CA TYR A 26 10.44 -6.61 -4.47
C TYR A 26 10.52 -5.16 -4.00
N CYS A 27 9.35 -4.58 -3.75
CA CYS A 27 9.21 -3.28 -3.16
C CYS A 27 9.07 -3.49 -1.65
N HIS A 28 9.99 -2.95 -0.87
CA HIS A 28 10.02 -3.17 0.58
C HIS A 28 10.32 -1.90 1.35
N MET A 29 10.01 -1.91 2.63
CA MET A 29 10.36 -0.82 3.54
C MET A 29 11.71 -1.11 4.19
N SER A 30 12.57 -0.10 4.26
CA SER A 30 13.76 -0.14 5.10
C SER A 30 13.41 0.26 6.54
N ASP A 31 13.88 -0.51 7.51
CA ASP A 31 13.75 -0.19 8.94
C ASP A 31 14.64 0.99 9.40
N LYS A 32 15.64 1.35 8.61
CA LYS A 32 16.61 2.42 8.95
C LYS A 32 16.00 3.82 8.90
N GLY A 33 14.97 4.04 8.12
CA GLY A 33 14.36 5.36 7.93
C GLY A 33 12.94 5.31 7.41
N GLU A 34 12.33 4.11 7.38
CA GLU A 34 10.95 3.90 6.97
C GLU A 34 10.65 4.44 5.57
N TRP A 35 11.59 4.19 4.67
CA TRP A 35 11.48 4.54 3.26
C TRP A 35 11.27 3.32 2.38
N THR A 36 10.74 3.56 1.21
CA THR A 36 10.60 2.54 0.16
C THR A 36 11.97 2.26 -0.48
N ALA A 37 12.31 0.99 -0.57
CA ALA A 37 13.49 0.46 -1.26
C ALA A 37 13.10 -0.65 -2.24
N TYR A 38 14.01 -0.97 -3.17
CA TYR A 38 13.82 -2.05 -4.13
C TYR A 38 14.87 -3.12 -4.00
N ALA A 39 14.46 -4.36 -4.19
CA ALA A 39 15.31 -5.48 -4.47
C ALA A 39 14.84 -6.22 -5.73
N VAL A 40 15.73 -6.84 -6.45
CA VAL A 40 15.42 -7.58 -7.68
C VAL A 40 15.83 -9.02 -7.57
N SER A 41 15.10 -9.90 -8.26
CA SER A 41 15.40 -11.32 -8.32
C SER A 41 15.18 -11.86 -9.73
N ARG A 42 15.94 -12.90 -10.11
CA ARG A 42 15.74 -13.66 -11.35
C ARG A 42 14.85 -14.87 -11.17
N ASP A 43 14.82 -15.43 -9.96
CA ASP A 43 14.13 -16.68 -9.65
C ASP A 43 12.92 -16.50 -8.71
N GLY A 44 12.72 -15.29 -8.16
CA GLY A 44 11.67 -14.99 -7.20
C GLY A 44 11.96 -15.44 -5.76
N TYR A 45 13.12 -16.07 -5.50
CA TYR A 45 13.54 -16.55 -4.19
C TYR A 45 14.75 -15.83 -3.64
N ASN A 46 15.71 -15.50 -4.50
CA ASN A 46 16.94 -14.83 -4.11
C ASN A 46 16.90 -13.39 -4.59
N TYR A 47 16.83 -12.45 -3.66
CA TYR A 47 16.72 -11.02 -3.95
C TYR A 47 18.01 -10.29 -3.63
N GLN A 48 18.35 -9.32 -4.45
CA GLN A 48 19.47 -8.42 -4.26
C GLN A 48 18.95 -6.99 -4.19
N ASP A 49 19.33 -6.27 -3.14
CA ASP A 49 19.00 -4.85 -3.00
C ASP A 49 19.58 -4.02 -4.14
N ILE A 50 18.76 -3.11 -4.66
CA ILE A 50 19.21 -2.06 -5.55
C ILE A 50 19.63 -0.86 -4.70
N ASN A 51 20.67 -0.14 -5.14
CA ASN A 51 21.11 1.08 -4.49
C ASN A 51 21.49 0.89 -3.00
N ASP A 52 22.02 -0.29 -2.65
CA ASP A 52 22.44 -0.66 -1.29
C ASP A 52 21.31 -0.50 -0.23
N GLY A 53 20.05 -0.77 -0.60
CA GLY A 53 18.89 -0.61 0.27
C GLY A 53 18.57 0.84 0.64
N LYS A 54 19.16 1.82 -0.07
CA LYS A 54 18.82 3.23 0.08
C LYS A 54 17.43 3.53 -0.50
N PRO A 55 16.83 4.67 -0.12
CA PRO A 55 15.54 5.05 -0.68
C PRO A 55 15.60 5.20 -2.20
N ILE A 56 14.54 4.78 -2.89
CA ILE A 56 14.43 4.89 -4.34
C ILE A 56 14.15 6.32 -4.82
N PHE A 57 13.73 7.18 -3.92
CA PHE A 57 13.51 8.62 -4.08
C PHE A 57 13.68 9.28 -2.70
N ASP A 58 13.76 10.61 -2.65
CA ASP A 58 13.69 11.32 -1.36
C ASP A 58 12.28 11.22 -0.78
N PRO A 59 12.08 10.53 0.38
CA PRO A 59 10.77 10.40 0.98
C PRO A 59 10.09 11.74 1.27
N ALA A 60 10.85 12.77 1.61
CA ALA A 60 10.31 14.10 1.93
C ALA A 60 9.72 14.84 0.73
N GLU A 61 10.11 14.48 -0.50
CA GLU A 61 9.51 15.04 -1.72
C GLU A 61 8.12 14.45 -2.00
N HIS A 62 7.84 13.26 -1.48
CA HIS A 62 6.63 12.52 -1.81
C HIS A 62 5.69 12.35 -0.63
N ALA A 63 6.17 12.02 0.57
CA ALA A 63 5.43 11.91 1.81
C ALA A 63 5.51 13.25 2.57
N ARG A 64 4.50 14.11 2.41
CA ARG A 64 4.58 15.52 2.82
C ARG A 64 3.98 15.80 4.20
N ILE A 65 3.57 14.77 4.94
CA ILE A 65 3.00 14.89 6.28
C ILE A 65 4.03 14.52 7.32
N GLU A 66 4.47 13.26 7.35
CA GLU A 66 5.47 12.76 8.31
C GLU A 66 6.83 12.43 7.65
N GLY A 67 6.82 12.27 6.34
CA GLY A 67 8.02 12.09 5.53
C GLY A 67 8.59 10.67 5.59
N GLY A 68 7.76 9.66 5.78
CA GLY A 68 8.09 8.25 5.57
C GLY A 68 7.19 7.64 4.51
N THR A 69 7.73 6.74 3.71
CA THR A 69 7.00 6.04 2.64
C THR A 69 6.91 4.55 2.98
N ARG A 70 6.04 4.25 3.96
CA ARG A 70 5.84 2.89 4.47
C ARG A 70 4.85 2.11 3.63
N ASP A 71 4.89 0.78 3.79
CA ASP A 71 3.90 -0.18 3.27
C ASP A 71 3.64 0.01 1.77
N ALA A 72 4.69 0.32 1.01
CA ALA A 72 4.57 0.64 -0.40
C ALA A 72 3.99 -0.53 -1.21
N TYR A 73 2.85 -0.30 -1.84
CA TYR A 73 2.27 -1.23 -2.80
C TYR A 73 2.38 -0.67 -4.21
N ILE A 74 3.02 -1.42 -5.10
CA ILE A 74 3.30 -1.02 -6.47
C ILE A 74 2.62 -1.96 -7.47
N THR A 75 2.07 -1.39 -8.54
CA THR A 75 1.51 -2.17 -9.65
C THR A 75 1.65 -1.41 -10.97
N ARG A 76 1.41 -2.11 -12.09
CA ARG A 76 1.33 -1.47 -13.40
C ARG A 76 0.05 -0.67 -13.54
N THR A 77 0.11 0.41 -14.30
CA THR A 77 -1.10 1.12 -14.72
C THR A 77 -2.02 0.20 -15.53
N HIS A 78 -3.33 0.48 -15.55
CA HIS A 78 -4.35 -0.32 -16.25
C HIS A 78 -4.06 -0.55 -17.74
N ASN A 79 -3.30 0.32 -18.37
CA ASN A 79 -2.89 0.22 -19.78
C ASN A 79 -1.48 -0.38 -19.96
N GLY A 80 -0.81 -0.77 -18.88
CA GLY A 80 0.51 -1.38 -18.88
C GLY A 80 1.68 -0.47 -19.24
N LYS A 81 1.45 0.86 -19.41
CA LYS A 81 2.47 1.80 -19.90
C LYS A 81 3.31 2.46 -18.81
N GLY A 82 2.93 2.32 -17.57
CA GLY A 82 3.63 2.89 -16.43
C GLY A 82 3.30 2.16 -15.15
N TYR A 83 3.63 2.78 -14.05
CA TYR A 83 3.50 2.22 -12.70
C TYR A 83 2.82 3.22 -11.78
N ILE A 84 2.08 2.68 -10.82
CA ILE A 84 1.47 3.43 -9.73
C ILE A 84 1.84 2.76 -8.41
N MET A 85 1.99 3.58 -7.38
CA MET A 85 2.32 3.13 -6.04
C MET A 85 1.49 3.91 -5.02
N VAL A 86 1.15 3.28 -3.93
CA VAL A 86 0.58 3.92 -2.74
C VAL A 86 1.48 3.64 -1.55
N THR A 87 1.58 4.61 -0.64
CA THR A 87 2.36 4.48 0.59
C THR A 87 1.59 5.04 1.77
N THR A 88 1.89 4.53 2.96
CA THR A 88 1.51 5.17 4.23
C THR A 88 2.48 6.30 4.51
N ASP A 89 2.01 7.55 4.57
CA ASP A 89 2.84 8.69 4.98
C ASP A 89 2.99 8.67 6.50
N MET A 90 3.97 7.92 6.98
CA MET A 90 4.27 7.76 8.40
C MET A 90 5.76 7.52 8.62
N CYS A 91 6.31 8.15 9.66
CA CYS A 91 7.69 7.92 10.07
C CYS A 91 7.79 7.83 11.60
N VAL A 92 7.71 6.61 12.15
CA VAL A 92 7.81 6.34 13.58
C VAL A 92 9.19 6.70 14.10
N ALA A 93 10.24 6.53 13.30
CA ALA A 93 11.61 6.91 13.67
C ALA A 93 11.75 8.41 13.98
N LYS A 94 10.91 9.26 13.35
CA LYS A 94 10.87 10.71 13.61
C LYS A 94 9.83 11.08 14.66
N SER A 95 8.59 10.57 14.51
CA SER A 95 7.45 10.98 15.33
C SER A 95 7.38 10.28 16.68
N HIS A 96 8.01 9.11 16.82
CA HIS A 96 7.86 8.17 17.95
C HIS A 96 6.39 7.78 18.23
N LYS A 97 5.52 7.86 17.22
CA LYS A 97 4.10 7.56 17.30
C LYS A 97 3.68 6.62 16.20
N TRP A 98 2.72 5.76 16.51
CA TRP A 98 2.02 4.89 15.56
C TRP A 98 0.72 5.51 15.04
N ASP A 99 0.67 6.82 14.95
CA ASP A 99 -0.43 7.58 14.38
C ASP A 99 0.03 8.22 13.08
N ASN A 100 -0.83 8.19 12.08
CA ASN A 100 -0.68 8.97 10.86
C ASN A 100 -2.07 9.37 10.35
N TYR A 101 -2.13 10.27 9.38
CA TYR A 101 -3.41 10.74 8.85
C TYR A 101 -3.38 10.98 7.34
N GLY A 102 -2.46 10.32 6.66
CA GLY A 102 -2.36 10.46 5.22
C GLY A 102 -1.70 9.29 4.50
N ILE A 103 -1.95 9.28 3.20
CA ILE A 103 -1.36 8.37 2.22
C ILE A 103 -0.83 9.15 1.03
N ASP A 104 0.12 8.56 0.31
CA ASP A 104 0.64 9.12 -0.91
C ASP A 104 0.25 8.26 -2.11
N LEU A 105 -0.12 8.94 -3.18
CA LEU A 105 -0.32 8.35 -4.49
C LEU A 105 0.85 8.76 -5.38
N LEU A 106 1.56 7.78 -5.90
CA LEU A 106 2.73 8.03 -6.74
C LEU A 106 2.56 7.39 -8.12
N LYS A 107 3.11 8.04 -9.13
CA LYS A 107 3.07 7.58 -10.51
C LYS A 107 4.44 7.74 -11.17
N SER A 108 4.83 6.72 -11.97
CA SER A 108 6.09 6.69 -12.71
C SER A 108 5.91 5.99 -14.05
N ASP A 109 6.72 6.36 -15.03
CA ASP A 109 6.81 5.64 -16.31
C ASP A 109 7.98 4.65 -16.34
N ASP A 110 8.95 4.76 -15.42
CA ASP A 110 10.23 4.05 -15.47
C ASP A 110 10.67 3.40 -14.15
N LEU A 111 9.87 3.50 -13.06
CA LEU A 111 10.21 3.04 -11.70
C LEU A 111 11.30 3.86 -10.99
N ILE A 112 11.82 4.90 -11.62
CA ILE A 112 12.90 5.73 -11.10
C ILE A 112 12.41 7.14 -10.77
N HIS A 113 11.72 7.76 -11.73
CA HIS A 113 11.20 9.11 -11.59
C HIS A 113 9.73 9.06 -11.19
N TRP A 114 9.42 9.60 -10.03
CA TRP A 114 8.07 9.56 -9.47
C TRP A 114 7.48 10.96 -9.34
N THR A 115 6.21 11.07 -9.63
CA THR A 115 5.37 12.21 -9.24
C THR A 115 4.39 11.76 -8.18
N SER A 116 3.99 12.65 -7.27
CA SER A 116 3.11 12.27 -6.16
C SER A 116 2.08 13.32 -5.79
N VAL A 117 1.01 12.83 -5.16
CA VAL A 117 0.02 13.63 -4.44
C VAL A 117 -0.16 13.02 -3.07
N THR A 118 -0.02 13.84 -2.02
CA THR A 118 -0.28 13.45 -0.63
C THR A 118 -1.71 13.82 -0.24
N PHE A 119 -2.45 12.88 0.32
CA PHE A 119 -3.79 13.09 0.85
C PHE A 119 -3.75 13.14 2.38
N ASP A 120 -3.93 14.35 2.91
CA ASP A 120 -4.05 14.60 4.34
C ASP A 120 -5.53 14.52 4.74
N TYR A 121 -5.93 13.42 5.36
CA TYR A 121 -7.34 13.16 5.72
C TYR A 121 -7.88 14.14 6.78
N ARG A 122 -7.01 14.75 7.59
CA ARG A 122 -7.43 15.78 8.57
C ARG A 122 -7.93 17.07 7.94
N LYS A 123 -7.67 17.28 6.65
CA LYS A 123 -8.27 18.37 5.89
C LYS A 123 -9.77 18.16 5.60
N GLY A 124 -10.29 16.95 5.85
CA GLY A 124 -11.71 16.66 5.71
C GLY A 124 -12.19 16.51 4.28
N MET A 125 -13.52 16.64 4.10
CA MET A 125 -14.21 16.34 2.84
C MET A 125 -13.64 17.08 1.63
N GLN A 126 -13.19 18.30 1.79
CA GLN A 126 -12.61 19.10 0.68
C GLN A 126 -11.40 18.48 0.00
N ASN A 127 -10.80 17.46 0.64
CA ASN A 127 -9.67 16.71 0.10
C ASN A 127 -10.08 15.69 -0.98
N PHE A 128 -11.38 15.43 -1.12
CA PHE A 128 -11.91 14.37 -2.00
C PHE A 128 -12.68 14.97 -3.19
N CYS A 129 -12.54 14.33 -4.35
CA CYS A 129 -13.07 14.86 -5.60
C CYS A 129 -14.60 14.81 -5.73
N ASP A 130 -15.27 14.02 -4.90
CA ASP A 130 -16.74 13.86 -4.84
C ASP A 130 -17.36 14.51 -3.60
N ALA A 131 -16.63 15.37 -2.89
CA ALA A 131 -17.04 15.99 -1.63
C ALA A 131 -18.42 16.67 -1.66
N ALA A 132 -18.80 17.22 -2.81
CA ALA A 132 -20.09 17.93 -2.97
C ALA A 132 -21.31 16.99 -2.90
N THR A 133 -21.13 15.70 -3.16
CA THR A 133 -22.21 14.72 -3.30
C THR A 133 -22.08 13.51 -2.38
N ALA A 134 -20.86 13.25 -1.88
CA ALA A 134 -20.60 12.11 -1.01
C ALA A 134 -21.05 12.38 0.44
N GLN A 135 -21.46 11.32 1.10
CA GLN A 135 -21.69 11.35 2.54
C GLN A 135 -20.35 11.20 3.27
N SER A 136 -20.10 12.07 4.25
CA SER A 136 -18.92 11.97 5.11
C SER A 136 -19.03 10.74 6.03
N PRO A 137 -18.00 9.89 6.11
CA PRO A 137 -17.95 8.80 7.09
C PRO A 137 -17.73 9.29 8.51
N TYR A 138 -17.22 10.51 8.71
CA TYR A 138 -16.92 11.08 10.02
C TYR A 138 -17.53 12.47 10.21
N LYS A 139 -17.81 12.79 11.46
CA LYS A 139 -18.23 14.14 11.88
C LYS A 139 -17.03 15.07 12.00
N ASP A 140 -15.94 14.56 12.56
CA ASP A 140 -14.70 15.31 12.78
C ASP A 140 -13.50 14.58 12.18
N TRP A 141 -13.01 15.07 11.06
CA TRP A 141 -11.86 14.53 10.38
C TRP A 141 -10.52 14.87 11.07
N SER A 142 -10.50 15.93 11.90
CA SER A 142 -9.27 16.35 12.58
C SER A 142 -8.77 15.33 13.61
N THR A 143 -9.65 14.42 14.02
CA THR A 143 -9.40 13.37 15.01
C THR A 143 -8.95 12.04 14.41
N ILE A 144 -8.72 11.97 13.09
CA ILE A 144 -8.17 10.76 12.45
C ILE A 144 -6.78 10.48 13.00
N ASN A 145 -6.57 9.22 13.35
CA ASN A 145 -5.34 8.71 13.94
C ASN A 145 -4.57 7.78 13.02
N ARG A 146 -5.27 7.05 12.13
CA ARG A 146 -4.64 6.06 11.26
C ARG A 146 -5.28 6.04 9.89
N VAL A 147 -4.43 5.99 8.87
CA VAL A 147 -4.74 5.64 7.49
C VAL A 147 -3.58 4.78 7.01
N TRP A 148 -3.68 3.45 7.11
CA TRP A 148 -2.57 2.53 7.04
C TRP A 148 -2.64 1.55 5.89
N ALA A 149 -1.45 1.17 5.40
CA ALA A 149 -1.21 0.08 4.47
C ALA A 149 -2.16 0.09 3.25
N PRO A 150 -2.16 1.18 2.47
CA PRO A 150 -2.99 1.26 1.29
C PRO A 150 -2.51 0.27 0.23
N GLN A 151 -3.47 -0.36 -0.47
CA GLN A 151 -3.20 -1.18 -1.64
C GLN A 151 -4.11 -0.80 -2.80
N ILE A 152 -3.85 -1.33 -4.00
CA ILE A 152 -4.49 -0.90 -5.24
C ILE A 152 -5.09 -2.11 -5.96
N PHE A 153 -6.32 -1.97 -6.43
CA PHE A 153 -6.93 -2.88 -7.39
C PHE A 153 -7.55 -2.10 -8.55
N TRP A 154 -7.28 -2.48 -9.79
CA TRP A 154 -7.94 -1.88 -10.95
C TRP A 154 -9.35 -2.43 -11.12
N ASP A 155 -10.34 -1.54 -11.06
CA ASP A 155 -11.75 -1.85 -11.29
C ASP A 155 -12.19 -1.29 -12.67
N PRO A 156 -12.31 -2.11 -13.71
CA PRO A 156 -12.72 -1.66 -15.03
C PRO A 156 -14.19 -1.25 -15.08
N ASP A 157 -15.01 -1.70 -14.14
CA ASP A 157 -16.45 -1.50 -14.13
C ASP A 157 -16.89 -0.29 -13.29
N TYR A 158 -15.96 0.32 -12.53
CA TYR A 158 -16.24 1.54 -11.80
C TYR A 158 -16.73 2.66 -12.71
N ARG A 159 -17.72 3.42 -12.25
CA ARG A 159 -18.33 4.54 -12.98
C ARG A 159 -18.15 5.84 -12.21
N TRP A 160 -17.46 6.76 -12.82
CA TRP A 160 -17.36 8.13 -12.34
C TRP A 160 -18.65 8.89 -12.62
N GLN A 161 -18.92 9.95 -11.84
CA GLN A 161 -20.12 10.80 -12.02
C GLN A 161 -20.20 11.43 -13.42
N ASN A 162 -19.07 11.70 -14.05
CA ASN A 162 -18.99 12.21 -15.43
C ASN A 162 -19.22 11.14 -16.51
N GLY A 163 -19.55 9.90 -16.12
CA GLY A 163 -19.78 8.76 -17.02
C GLY A 163 -18.51 8.01 -17.45
N GLU A 164 -17.34 8.46 -17.05
CA GLU A 164 -16.07 7.78 -17.34
C GLU A 164 -16.02 6.41 -16.64
N LYS A 165 -15.44 5.42 -17.34
CA LYS A 165 -15.29 4.05 -16.83
C LYS A 165 -13.88 3.79 -16.34
N GLY A 166 -13.81 2.92 -15.31
CA GLY A 166 -12.60 2.40 -14.71
C GLY A 166 -12.01 3.35 -13.68
N GLY A 167 -11.55 2.78 -12.58
CA GLY A 167 -10.90 3.47 -11.47
C GLY A 167 -9.98 2.53 -10.73
N TYR A 168 -9.02 3.10 -10.03
CA TYR A 168 -8.18 2.32 -9.12
C TYR A 168 -8.84 2.35 -7.74
N MET A 169 -9.34 1.23 -7.28
CA MET A 169 -9.77 1.08 -5.90
C MET A 169 -8.53 1.05 -5.02
N ILE A 170 -8.40 2.05 -4.16
CA ILE A 170 -7.40 2.09 -3.10
C ILE A 170 -8.10 1.68 -1.83
N TYR A 171 -7.64 0.64 -1.17
CA TYR A 171 -8.23 0.15 0.08
C TYR A 171 -7.16 0.13 1.17
N TYR A 172 -7.58 0.48 2.38
CA TYR A 172 -6.68 0.73 3.51
C TYR A 172 -7.43 0.58 4.83
N SER A 173 -6.72 0.37 5.91
CA SER A 173 -7.31 0.48 7.24
C SER A 173 -7.34 1.92 7.72
N MET A 174 -8.41 2.29 8.42
CA MET A 174 -8.56 3.64 8.96
C MET A 174 -9.16 3.59 10.37
N LEU A 175 -8.72 4.54 11.21
CA LEU A 175 -9.22 4.71 12.56
C LEU A 175 -9.38 6.20 12.88
N ASN A 176 -10.57 6.56 13.33
CA ASN A 176 -10.85 7.80 14.03
C ASN A 176 -11.20 7.46 15.48
N ARG A 177 -10.25 7.56 16.41
CA ARG A 177 -10.45 7.16 17.81
C ARG A 177 -11.55 7.93 18.55
N ALA A 178 -11.96 9.08 18.05
CA ALA A 178 -13.07 9.83 18.62
C ALA A 178 -14.43 9.21 18.25
N GLU A 179 -14.52 8.50 17.13
CA GLU A 179 -15.77 7.98 16.59
C GLU A 179 -15.76 6.45 16.46
N GLU A 180 -14.58 5.79 16.52
CA GLU A 180 -14.40 4.36 16.29
C GLU A 180 -13.59 3.71 17.42
N LYS A 181 -13.84 2.43 17.65
CA LYS A 181 -13.15 1.65 18.70
C LYS A 181 -11.91 0.90 18.18
N TYR A 182 -11.84 0.62 16.88
CA TYR A 182 -10.80 -0.20 16.24
C TYR A 182 -10.67 0.16 14.77
N ASP A 183 -9.55 -0.25 14.18
CA ASP A 183 -9.27 -0.07 12.75
C ASP A 183 -10.25 -0.87 11.90
N ARG A 184 -10.84 -0.25 10.88
CA ARG A 184 -11.75 -0.84 9.92
C ARG A 184 -11.24 -0.63 8.51
N MET A 185 -11.63 -1.53 7.61
CA MET A 185 -11.25 -1.41 6.20
C MET A 185 -12.16 -0.44 5.46
N TYR A 186 -11.51 0.52 4.81
CA TYR A 186 -12.14 1.52 3.94
C TYR A 186 -11.58 1.44 2.54
N TYR A 187 -12.24 2.05 1.58
CA TYR A 187 -11.77 2.23 0.23
C TYR A 187 -12.15 3.58 -0.35
N SER A 188 -11.34 4.04 -1.30
CA SER A 188 -11.59 5.17 -2.20
C SER A 188 -11.28 4.76 -3.62
N TYR A 189 -11.82 5.47 -4.62
CA TYR A 189 -11.41 5.28 -5.99
C TYR A 189 -10.51 6.42 -6.45
N ALA A 190 -9.35 6.09 -7.02
CA ALA A 190 -8.49 7.05 -7.69
C ALA A 190 -8.77 7.09 -9.19
N ASP A 191 -8.64 8.28 -9.77
CA ASP A 191 -8.75 8.51 -11.21
C ASP A 191 -7.57 7.89 -11.99
N LYS A 192 -7.69 7.81 -13.31
CA LYS A 192 -6.63 7.24 -14.17
C LYS A 192 -5.33 8.05 -14.18
N SER A 193 -5.40 9.32 -13.85
CA SER A 193 -4.22 10.17 -13.68
C SER A 193 -3.51 9.90 -12.35
N PHE A 194 -4.19 9.23 -11.41
CA PHE A 194 -3.72 8.90 -10.07
C PHE A 194 -3.41 10.14 -9.22
N THR A 195 -4.26 11.16 -9.35
CA THR A 195 -4.10 12.45 -8.68
C THR A 195 -5.29 12.88 -7.84
N LYS A 196 -6.41 12.18 -7.94
CA LYS A 196 -7.66 12.48 -7.21
C LYS A 196 -8.21 11.19 -6.64
N ILE A 197 -8.80 11.27 -5.44
CA ILE A 197 -9.53 10.15 -4.82
C ILE A 197 -10.93 10.58 -4.40
N THR A 198 -11.83 9.60 -4.36
CA THR A 198 -13.17 9.78 -3.79
C THR A 198 -13.14 9.74 -2.28
N THR A 199 -14.21 10.23 -1.66
CA THR A 199 -14.46 10.09 -0.22
C THR A 199 -14.37 8.62 0.21
N PRO A 200 -13.71 8.33 1.34
CA PRO A 200 -13.65 6.98 1.88
C PRO A 200 -15.02 6.38 2.16
N LYS A 201 -15.19 5.12 1.78
CA LYS A 201 -16.36 4.31 2.09
C LYS A 201 -15.94 3.08 2.87
N LEU A 202 -16.76 2.67 3.81
CA LEU A 202 -16.53 1.44 4.55
C LEU A 202 -16.57 0.25 3.58
N LEU A 203 -15.52 -0.57 3.60
CA LEU A 203 -15.45 -1.79 2.80
C LEU A 203 -16.17 -2.93 3.52
N PHE A 204 -15.86 -3.12 4.79
CA PHE A 204 -16.54 -4.02 5.72
C PHE A 204 -16.20 -3.68 7.17
N ASP A 205 -17.01 -4.19 8.09
CA ASP A 205 -16.78 -4.15 9.53
C ASP A 205 -17.22 -5.50 10.12
N TRP A 206 -16.29 -6.27 10.62
CA TRP A 206 -16.56 -7.57 11.24
C TRP A 206 -16.59 -7.52 12.77
N GLY A 207 -16.63 -6.31 13.36
CA GLY A 207 -16.73 -6.11 14.79
C GLY A 207 -15.39 -6.17 15.54
N TYR A 208 -14.26 -6.20 14.83
CA TYR A 208 -12.92 -6.20 15.39
C TYR A 208 -11.90 -5.54 14.46
N ALA A 209 -10.72 -5.20 15.00
CA ALA A 209 -9.67 -4.54 14.24
C ALA A 209 -9.14 -5.43 13.10
N THR A 210 -9.11 -4.85 11.89
CA THR A 210 -8.54 -5.46 10.69
C THR A 210 -7.66 -4.47 9.96
N ILE A 211 -6.47 -4.94 9.54
CA ILE A 211 -5.47 -4.14 8.82
C ILE A 211 -4.81 -4.99 7.72
N ASP A 212 -3.99 -4.38 6.89
CA ASP A 212 -3.08 -5.04 5.93
C ASP A 212 -3.80 -6.00 4.98
N ALA A 213 -4.88 -5.55 4.34
CA ALA A 213 -5.61 -6.36 3.37
C ALA A 213 -4.84 -6.48 2.04
N ASP A 214 -4.85 -7.66 1.43
CA ASP A 214 -4.42 -7.90 0.05
C ASP A 214 -5.52 -8.61 -0.73
N ILE A 215 -5.98 -8.00 -1.84
CA ILE A 215 -7.09 -8.50 -2.65
C ILE A 215 -6.60 -8.96 -4.01
N ASN A 216 -6.96 -10.20 -4.37
CA ASN A 216 -6.68 -10.80 -5.67
C ASN A 216 -7.96 -11.39 -6.29
N PHE A 217 -8.11 -11.29 -7.61
CA PHE A 217 -9.19 -11.94 -8.34
C PHE A 217 -8.71 -13.26 -8.93
N LEU A 218 -9.37 -14.37 -8.58
CA LEU A 218 -9.06 -15.67 -9.12
C LEU A 218 -10.04 -16.04 -10.24
N LYS A 219 -9.52 -16.17 -11.46
CA LYS A 219 -10.32 -16.58 -12.62
C LYS A 219 -10.86 -18.00 -12.50
N SER A 220 -10.23 -18.84 -11.70
CA SER A 220 -10.60 -20.25 -11.52
C SER A 220 -11.98 -20.46 -10.88
N ASP A 221 -12.38 -19.53 -10.00
CA ASP A 221 -13.67 -19.58 -9.29
C ASP A 221 -14.52 -18.31 -9.48
N GLY A 222 -13.95 -17.28 -10.12
CA GLY A 222 -14.64 -16.02 -10.38
C GLY A 222 -14.86 -15.16 -9.14
N LEU A 223 -14.07 -15.38 -8.08
CA LEU A 223 -14.18 -14.65 -6.82
C LEU A 223 -12.97 -13.71 -6.58
N TYR A 224 -13.23 -12.68 -5.83
CA TYR A 224 -12.19 -11.91 -5.16
C TYR A 224 -11.80 -12.62 -3.87
N HIS A 225 -10.51 -12.78 -3.66
CA HIS A 225 -9.91 -13.37 -2.48
C HIS A 225 -9.12 -12.29 -1.74
N MET A 226 -9.29 -12.23 -0.43
CA MET A 226 -8.59 -11.30 0.44
C MET A 226 -7.78 -12.07 1.46
N LEU A 227 -6.52 -11.70 1.62
CA LEU A 227 -5.75 -11.94 2.84
C LEU A 227 -5.91 -10.72 3.72
N ILE A 228 -6.15 -10.90 4.99
CA ILE A 228 -6.39 -9.80 5.94
C ILE A 228 -5.80 -10.14 7.30
N LYS A 229 -5.10 -9.19 7.90
CA LYS A 229 -4.60 -9.32 9.26
C LYS A 229 -5.67 -8.90 10.25
N LYS A 230 -6.02 -9.81 11.14
CA LYS A 230 -6.84 -9.53 12.32
C LYS A 230 -5.93 -9.13 13.47
N GLU A 231 -6.27 -8.04 14.15
CA GLU A 231 -5.63 -7.63 15.40
C GLU A 231 -6.58 -7.84 16.58
N GLY A 232 -6.03 -8.28 17.71
CA GLY A 232 -6.83 -8.56 18.89
C GLY A 232 -7.50 -9.94 18.88
N GLY A 233 -7.87 -10.44 20.05
CA GLY A 233 -8.46 -11.76 20.24
C GLY A 233 -7.48 -12.88 19.85
N LYS A 234 -7.69 -13.49 18.72
CA LYS A 234 -6.73 -14.40 18.07
C LYS A 234 -6.13 -13.68 16.85
N PRO A 235 -5.00 -12.97 16.98
CA PRO A 235 -4.38 -12.26 15.87
C PRO A 235 -3.83 -13.26 14.85
N GLY A 236 -3.80 -12.86 13.57
CA GLY A 236 -3.28 -13.68 12.49
C GLY A 236 -3.79 -13.23 11.13
N ILE A 237 -3.32 -13.89 10.07
CA ILE A 237 -3.78 -13.65 8.71
C ILE A 237 -4.92 -14.61 8.38
N TYR A 238 -6.01 -14.06 7.93
CA TYR A 238 -7.25 -14.75 7.61
C TYR A 238 -7.57 -14.60 6.13
N THR A 239 -8.45 -15.45 5.61
CA THR A 239 -8.94 -15.38 4.25
C THR A 239 -10.41 -15.03 4.21
N ALA A 240 -10.80 -14.15 3.29
CA ALA A 240 -12.19 -13.86 3.00
C ALA A 240 -12.42 -13.85 1.48
N THR A 241 -13.65 -14.06 1.05
CA THR A 241 -14.00 -14.05 -0.36
C THR A 241 -15.22 -13.18 -0.61
N SER A 242 -15.32 -12.64 -1.83
CA SER A 242 -16.49 -11.93 -2.30
C SER A 242 -16.69 -12.11 -3.81
N LYS A 243 -17.95 -12.01 -4.28
CA LYS A 243 -18.28 -11.87 -5.70
C LYS A 243 -18.05 -10.45 -6.22
N HIS A 244 -17.91 -9.49 -5.33
CA HIS A 244 -17.79 -8.07 -5.64
C HIS A 244 -16.53 -7.49 -4.99
N LEU A 245 -15.85 -6.62 -5.71
CA LEU A 245 -14.61 -6.02 -5.23
C LEU A 245 -14.83 -5.14 -3.98
N ASN A 246 -15.85 -4.30 -4.00
CA ASN A 246 -16.06 -3.23 -3.03
C ASN A 246 -17.22 -3.46 -2.03
N HIS A 247 -17.75 -4.68 -1.96
CA HIS A 247 -18.80 -5.05 -0.99
C HIS A 247 -18.97 -6.58 -0.94
N GLY A 248 -19.84 -7.04 -0.01
CA GLY A 248 -20.24 -8.45 0.07
C GLY A 248 -19.14 -9.38 0.60
N TRP A 249 -18.14 -8.84 1.27
CA TRP A 249 -17.09 -9.63 1.92
C TRP A 249 -17.67 -10.42 3.09
N GLY A 250 -17.63 -11.75 2.98
CA GLY A 250 -18.02 -12.64 4.06
C GLY A 250 -17.07 -12.54 5.26
N GLU A 251 -17.52 -13.01 6.42
CA GLU A 251 -16.63 -13.15 7.56
C GLU A 251 -15.44 -14.06 7.21
N PRO A 252 -14.24 -13.72 7.69
CA PRO A 252 -13.06 -14.50 7.34
C PRO A 252 -13.11 -15.88 7.98
N VAL A 253 -12.65 -16.84 7.21
CA VAL A 253 -12.44 -18.20 7.73
C VAL A 253 -11.19 -18.19 8.60
N GLU A 254 -11.31 -18.70 9.82
CA GLU A 254 -10.17 -18.92 10.74
C GLU A 254 -9.21 -19.98 10.13
N ASN A 255 -8.42 -19.56 9.18
CA ASN A 255 -7.29 -20.35 8.72
C ASN A 255 -6.03 -19.65 9.21
N ASP A 256 -5.22 -20.37 9.94
CA ASP A 256 -3.86 -19.97 10.23
C ASP A 256 -3.05 -20.12 8.92
N TYR A 257 -3.27 -19.17 8.01
CA TYR A 257 -2.76 -19.23 6.63
C TYR A 257 -1.22 -19.14 6.59
N VAL A 258 -0.61 -18.56 7.60
CA VAL A 258 0.83 -18.21 7.62
C VAL A 258 1.56 -18.78 8.83
N SER A 259 1.06 -19.82 9.50
CA SER A 259 1.84 -20.49 10.52
C SER A 259 2.68 -21.61 9.94
N PHE A 260 3.93 -21.65 10.35
CA PHE A 260 4.82 -22.77 10.09
C PHE A 260 5.17 -23.45 11.42
N GLU A 261 4.95 -24.76 11.52
CA GLU A 261 5.18 -25.55 12.74
C GLU A 261 4.50 -24.98 14.00
N GLY A 262 3.29 -24.44 13.85
CA GLY A 262 2.53 -23.85 14.96
C GLY A 262 3.08 -22.51 15.48
N LYS A 263 4.08 -21.93 14.82
CA LYS A 263 4.57 -20.59 15.10
C LYS A 263 3.89 -19.60 14.14
N LYS A 264 3.25 -18.60 14.71
CA LYS A 264 2.68 -17.49 13.92
C LYS A 264 3.82 -16.63 13.37
N ASN A 265 3.80 -16.37 12.08
CA ASN A 265 4.81 -15.58 11.36
C ASN A 265 4.35 -14.16 11.04
N CYS A 266 3.33 -13.66 11.73
CA CYS A 266 2.82 -12.30 11.55
C CYS A 266 2.45 -11.63 12.88
#